data_52aa5e8084cd7df3c00d78b0cf2335c1
#
_entry.id   52aa5e8084cd7df3c00d78b0cf2335c1
#
_cell.length_a   1.000
_cell.length_b   1.000
_cell.length_c   1.000
_cell.angle_alpha   90.00
_cell.angle_beta   90.00
_cell.angle_gamma   90.00
#
_symmetry.space_group_name_H-M   'P 1'
#
loop_
_entity.id
_entity.type
_entity.pdbx_description
1 polymer ?
#
loop_
_entity_poly.entity_id
_entity_poly.type
_entity_poly.pdbx_seq_one_letter_code
_entity_poly.pdbx_strand_id
1 'polypeptide(L)'
;MQKIIVKDVSKIYGENSNEVIANDSISFDINEGEFVVILGPSGAGKSTLLNIIGGMDNASKGSINVFGKEIVGLSEAEVTKYRREDIGFVFQFYNLIPNLTVLENVELAGQIVKQPKKATDILKLVGLEHRMNNFPSQISGGEQQRVAIARAIAKNPKLLLCDEPTGALDYKTGKNILNILKDYSVDEKKTVVIITHNSSIAEAADKVIEIYDAKVKKVTQNTNPKSIDEIEW
;
A
#
# COMPACT_ATOMS: atom_id res chain seq x y z
N MET A 1 10.76 0.35 -19.35
CA MET A 1 10.01 -0.11 -18.19
C MET A 1 9.83 1.08 -17.26
N GLN A 2 8.61 1.41 -16.88
CA GLN A 2 8.39 2.50 -15.93
C GLN A 2 8.85 2.06 -14.53
N LYS A 3 9.30 3.01 -13.72
CA LYS A 3 9.84 2.73 -12.39
C LYS A 3 9.32 3.73 -11.37
N ILE A 4 9.34 3.32 -10.10
CA ILE A 4 9.33 4.24 -8.98
C ILE A 4 10.79 4.44 -8.58
N ILE A 5 11.24 5.68 -8.52
CA ILE A 5 12.62 6.03 -8.15
C ILE A 5 12.54 6.96 -6.95
N VAL A 6 13.08 6.52 -5.83
CA VAL A 6 13.25 7.29 -4.60
C VAL A 6 14.72 7.65 -4.50
N LYS A 7 15.04 8.95 -4.41
CA LYS A 7 16.42 9.43 -4.41
C LYS A 7 16.65 10.43 -3.28
N ASP A 8 17.53 10.07 -2.34
CA ASP A 8 18.01 10.88 -1.21
C ASP A 8 16.87 11.52 -0.40
N VAL A 9 15.75 10.77 -0.24
CA VAL A 9 14.55 11.27 0.44
C VAL A 9 14.77 11.30 1.94
N SER A 10 14.56 12.47 2.52
CA SER A 10 14.56 12.67 3.97
C SER A 10 13.25 13.29 4.42
N LYS A 11 12.81 12.89 5.60
CA LYS A 11 11.66 13.47 6.32
C LYS A 11 12.05 13.82 7.73
N ILE A 12 11.87 15.07 8.07
CA ILE A 12 12.16 15.63 9.39
C ILE A 12 10.87 16.25 9.90
N TYR A 13 10.44 15.87 11.09
CA TYR A 13 9.33 16.46 11.80
C TYR A 13 9.85 17.33 12.94
N GLY A 14 9.09 18.38 13.30
CA GLY A 14 9.45 19.30 14.36
C GLY A 14 10.42 20.40 13.89
N GLU A 15 10.80 21.25 14.82
CA GLU A 15 11.71 22.38 14.59
C GLU A 15 12.73 22.47 15.74
N ASN A 16 13.94 22.91 15.42
CA ASN A 16 15.03 23.16 16.37
C ASN A 16 15.39 21.92 17.22
N SER A 17 15.31 22.03 18.55
CA SER A 17 15.73 20.98 19.50
C SER A 17 14.80 19.75 19.54
N ASN A 18 13.65 19.80 18.89
CA ASN A 18 12.64 18.74 18.86
C ASN A 18 12.53 18.06 17.49
N GLU A 19 13.58 18.12 16.67
CA GLU A 19 13.60 17.46 15.39
C GLU A 19 13.63 15.93 15.53
N VAL A 20 12.76 15.25 14.77
CA VAL A 20 12.71 13.80 14.64
C VAL A 20 12.94 13.45 13.17
N ILE A 21 14.03 12.77 12.88
CA ILE A 21 14.34 12.28 11.54
C ILE A 21 13.60 10.96 11.33
N ALA A 22 12.52 10.98 10.57
CA ALA A 22 11.72 9.80 10.27
C ALA A 22 12.26 9.01 9.06
N ASN A 23 12.86 9.71 8.10
CA ASN A 23 13.62 9.12 6.98
C ASN A 23 14.89 9.94 6.75
N ASP A 24 16.02 9.26 6.51
CA ASP A 24 17.31 9.88 6.29
C ASP A 24 17.96 9.33 5.01
N SER A 25 17.94 10.16 3.97
CA SER A 25 18.60 9.90 2.67
C SER A 25 18.22 8.54 2.04
N ILE A 26 16.94 8.21 2.11
CA ILE A 26 16.36 6.97 1.55
C ILE A 26 16.51 6.97 0.02
N SER A 27 17.15 5.92 -0.53
CA SER A 27 17.30 5.75 -1.97
C SER A 27 17.08 4.29 -2.38
N PHE A 28 16.17 4.05 -3.34
CA PHE A 28 15.91 2.77 -3.98
C PHE A 28 15.07 2.95 -5.25
N ASP A 29 14.91 1.89 -6.03
CA ASP A 29 13.98 1.82 -7.14
C ASP A 29 13.04 0.61 -7.06
N ILE A 30 11.86 0.72 -7.69
CA ILE A 30 10.87 -0.36 -7.84
C ILE A 30 10.45 -0.39 -9.31
N ASN A 31 10.43 -1.56 -9.93
CA ASN A 31 9.92 -1.71 -11.29
C ASN A 31 8.38 -1.78 -11.29
N GLU A 32 7.78 -1.32 -12.37
CA GLU A 32 6.33 -1.48 -12.60
C GLU A 32 5.94 -2.96 -12.58
N GLY A 33 4.88 -3.29 -11.86
CA GLY A 33 4.35 -4.66 -11.73
C GLY A 33 5.05 -5.51 -10.66
N GLU A 34 6.03 -4.98 -9.91
CA GLU A 34 6.65 -5.72 -8.80
C GLU A 34 5.73 -5.76 -7.57
N PHE A 35 5.74 -6.91 -6.89
CA PHE A 35 5.23 -7.08 -5.53
C PHE A 35 6.38 -6.86 -4.55
N VAL A 36 6.36 -5.75 -3.84
CA VAL A 36 7.47 -5.26 -3.02
C VAL A 36 7.11 -5.28 -1.54
N VAL A 37 8.05 -5.74 -0.72
CA VAL A 37 7.94 -5.64 0.73
C VAL A 37 8.99 -4.67 1.28
N ILE A 38 8.54 -3.67 2.01
CA ILE A 38 9.38 -2.79 2.83
C ILE A 38 9.34 -3.33 4.27
N LEU A 39 10.45 -3.88 4.71
CA LEU A 39 10.60 -4.56 6.00
C LEU A 39 11.36 -3.69 6.99
N GLY A 40 11.01 -3.77 8.26
CA GLY A 40 11.74 -3.13 9.36
C GLY A 40 10.97 -3.09 10.66
N PRO A 41 11.62 -2.78 11.79
CA PRO A 41 10.96 -2.69 13.09
C PRO A 41 9.93 -1.55 13.14
N SER A 42 9.08 -1.57 14.15
CA SER A 42 8.18 -0.44 14.43
C SER A 42 9.00 0.83 14.68
N GLY A 43 8.52 1.97 14.17
CA GLY A 43 9.22 3.24 14.29
C GLY A 43 10.40 3.46 13.31
N ALA A 44 10.71 2.51 12.43
CA ALA A 44 11.82 2.64 11.45
C ALA A 44 11.56 3.64 10.31
N GLY A 45 10.40 4.32 10.26
CA GLY A 45 10.08 5.30 9.21
C GLY A 45 9.31 4.73 8.01
N LYS A 46 8.91 3.45 8.03
CA LYS A 46 8.22 2.77 6.91
C LYS A 46 6.90 3.46 6.52
N SER A 47 6.01 3.69 7.48
CA SER A 47 4.70 4.34 7.23
C SER A 47 4.88 5.78 6.75
N THR A 48 5.87 6.50 7.28
CA THR A 48 6.24 7.84 6.81
C THR A 48 6.63 7.80 5.34
N LEU A 49 7.52 6.89 4.96
CA LEU A 49 7.95 6.73 3.57
C LEU A 49 6.77 6.36 2.65
N LEU A 50 5.93 5.42 3.08
CA LEU A 50 4.72 5.01 2.34
C LEU A 50 3.78 6.20 2.12
N ASN A 51 3.57 7.01 3.16
CA ASN A 51 2.74 8.22 3.09
C ASN A 51 3.31 9.26 2.11
N ILE A 52 4.63 9.44 2.08
CA ILE A 52 5.28 10.36 1.12
C ILE A 52 5.10 9.83 -0.31
N ILE A 53 5.38 8.56 -0.57
CA ILE A 53 5.18 7.94 -1.90
C ILE A 53 3.71 8.05 -2.32
N GLY A 54 2.77 7.88 -1.38
CA GLY A 54 1.34 7.99 -1.63
C GLY A 54 0.80 9.43 -1.74
N GLY A 55 1.64 10.45 -1.54
CA GLY A 55 1.22 11.85 -1.56
C GLY A 55 0.31 12.23 -0.37
N MET A 56 0.43 11.54 0.75
CA MET A 56 -0.28 11.84 2.01
C MET A 56 0.56 12.73 2.92
N ASP A 57 1.87 12.78 2.67
CA ASP A 57 2.84 13.64 3.35
C ASP A 57 3.89 14.13 2.35
N ASN A 58 4.67 15.14 2.71
CA ASN A 58 5.70 15.72 1.86
C ASN A 58 7.10 15.34 2.36
N ALA A 59 8.01 15.06 1.44
CA ALA A 59 9.43 14.94 1.76
C ALA A 59 9.99 16.31 2.20
N SER A 60 10.92 16.29 3.16
CA SER A 60 11.70 17.49 3.53
C SER A 60 12.84 17.76 2.53
N LYS A 61 13.41 16.66 1.95
CA LYS A 61 14.48 16.71 0.93
C LYS A 61 14.39 15.51 0.00
N GLY A 62 15.09 15.57 -1.12
CA GLY A 62 15.17 14.51 -2.11
C GLY A 62 14.12 14.58 -3.19
N SER A 63 14.00 13.52 -4.00
CA SER A 63 13.03 13.44 -5.09
C SER A 63 12.39 12.06 -5.15
N ILE A 64 11.13 12.00 -5.60
CA ILE A 64 10.40 10.74 -5.82
C ILE A 64 9.72 10.83 -7.17
N ASN A 65 10.15 9.99 -8.09
CA ASN A 65 9.52 9.84 -9.39
C ASN A 65 8.68 8.56 -9.41
N VAL A 66 7.37 8.70 -9.63
CA VAL A 66 6.44 7.55 -9.74
C VAL A 66 5.97 7.45 -11.17
N PHE A 67 6.45 6.44 -11.89
CA PHE A 67 6.09 6.15 -13.29
C PHE A 67 6.23 7.36 -14.23
N GLY A 68 7.34 8.11 -14.07
CA GLY A 68 7.66 9.30 -14.87
C GLY A 68 7.11 10.61 -14.31
N LYS A 69 6.41 10.60 -13.18
CA LYS A 69 5.86 11.78 -12.52
C LYS A 69 6.64 12.10 -11.24
N GLU A 70 7.28 13.26 -11.18
CA GLU A 70 7.88 13.77 -9.95
C GLU A 70 6.75 14.18 -8.98
N ILE A 71 6.78 13.65 -7.74
CA ILE A 71 5.73 13.90 -6.76
C ILE A 71 6.13 14.85 -5.64
N VAL A 72 7.43 15.06 -5.45
CA VAL A 72 7.94 16.06 -4.49
C VAL A 72 7.76 17.45 -5.07
N GLY A 73 7.14 18.34 -4.32
CA GLY A 73 6.90 19.72 -4.75
C GLY A 73 5.65 19.93 -5.62
N LEU A 74 4.81 18.91 -5.78
CA LEU A 74 3.49 19.06 -6.41
C LEU A 74 2.60 20.03 -5.60
N SER A 75 1.79 20.82 -6.30
CA SER A 75 0.72 21.60 -5.70
C SER A 75 -0.38 20.70 -5.09
N GLU A 76 -1.18 21.22 -4.17
CA GLU A 76 -2.29 20.48 -3.54
C GLU A 76 -3.27 19.88 -4.59
N ALA A 77 -3.54 20.61 -5.66
CA ALA A 77 -4.42 20.14 -6.73
C ALA A 77 -3.81 18.95 -7.50
N GLU A 78 -2.50 19.00 -7.76
CA GLU A 78 -1.77 17.93 -8.44
C GLU A 78 -1.61 16.69 -7.55
N VAL A 79 -1.32 16.85 -6.25
CA VAL A 79 -1.29 15.77 -5.27
C VAL A 79 -2.67 15.11 -5.16
N THR A 80 -3.74 15.91 -5.11
CA THR A 80 -5.12 15.39 -5.08
C THR A 80 -5.43 14.58 -6.33
N LYS A 81 -5.02 15.05 -7.51
CA LYS A 81 -5.15 14.31 -8.77
C LYS A 81 -4.34 13.02 -8.75
N TYR A 82 -3.08 13.07 -8.29
CA TYR A 82 -2.21 11.92 -8.17
C TYR A 82 -2.82 10.83 -7.28
N ARG A 83 -3.25 11.19 -6.06
CA ARG A 83 -3.92 10.25 -5.14
C ARG A 83 -5.18 9.66 -5.72
N ARG A 84 -5.95 10.47 -6.45
CA ARG A 84 -7.20 10.04 -7.07
C ARG A 84 -6.96 9.02 -8.18
N GLU A 85 -6.03 9.31 -9.11
CA GLU A 85 -5.89 8.57 -10.36
C GLU A 85 -4.87 7.43 -10.29
N ASP A 86 -3.76 7.61 -9.56
CA ASP A 86 -2.63 6.70 -9.62
C ASP A 86 -2.50 5.79 -8.37
N ILE A 87 -3.02 6.21 -7.19
CA ILE A 87 -2.76 5.55 -5.91
C ILE A 87 -3.98 4.86 -5.33
N GLY A 88 -3.85 3.59 -4.96
CA GLY A 88 -4.70 2.90 -3.99
C GLY A 88 -4.00 2.83 -2.64
N PHE A 89 -4.72 3.04 -1.55
CA PHE A 89 -4.15 2.96 -0.21
C PHE A 89 -4.97 2.01 0.67
N VAL A 90 -4.28 1.07 1.31
CA VAL A 90 -4.82 0.15 2.30
C VAL A 90 -4.13 0.47 3.63
N PHE A 91 -4.89 0.97 4.59
CA PHE A 91 -4.40 1.35 5.91
C PHE A 91 -4.44 0.19 6.89
N GLN A 92 -3.64 0.25 7.94
CA GLN A 92 -3.64 -0.68 9.06
C GLN A 92 -5.02 -0.71 9.77
N PHE A 93 -5.64 0.45 9.95
CA PHE A 93 -7.05 0.58 10.36
C PHE A 93 -7.91 0.73 9.10
N TYR A 94 -8.94 -0.04 8.98
CA TYR A 94 -9.73 -0.21 7.74
C TYR A 94 -10.29 1.08 7.14
N ASN A 95 -10.53 2.09 7.99
CA ASN A 95 -11.05 3.42 7.62
C ASN A 95 -12.30 3.34 6.74
N LEU A 96 -13.19 2.38 7.03
CA LEU A 96 -14.48 2.26 6.36
C LEU A 96 -15.43 3.33 6.88
N ILE A 97 -16.32 3.79 6.01
CA ILE A 97 -17.38 4.72 6.38
C ILE A 97 -18.49 3.92 7.06
N PRO A 98 -18.75 4.13 8.36
CA PRO A 98 -19.60 3.24 9.15
C PRO A 98 -21.07 3.25 8.73
N ASN A 99 -21.53 4.36 8.14
CA ASN A 99 -22.92 4.57 7.71
C ASN A 99 -23.17 4.16 6.24
N LEU A 100 -22.16 3.60 5.58
CA LEU A 100 -22.28 3.02 4.24
C LEU A 100 -22.16 1.51 4.32
N THR A 101 -22.90 0.81 3.47
CA THR A 101 -22.79 -0.63 3.29
C THR A 101 -21.41 -1.01 2.72
N VAL A 102 -21.09 -2.28 2.71
CA VAL A 102 -19.90 -2.84 2.07
C VAL A 102 -19.82 -2.41 0.60
N LEU A 103 -20.92 -2.54 -0.13
CA LEU A 103 -20.99 -2.15 -1.53
C LEU A 103 -20.76 -0.64 -1.71
N GLU A 104 -21.47 0.20 -0.95
CA GLU A 104 -21.36 1.65 -1.04
C GLU A 104 -19.96 2.16 -0.66
N ASN A 105 -19.28 1.54 0.31
CA ASN A 105 -17.88 1.85 0.64
C ASN A 105 -16.94 1.65 -0.55
N VAL A 106 -17.17 0.62 -1.37
CA VAL A 106 -16.36 0.34 -2.56
C VAL A 106 -16.76 1.22 -3.74
N GLU A 107 -18.06 1.42 -3.97
CA GLU A 107 -18.58 2.26 -5.06
C GLU A 107 -18.12 3.71 -4.95
N LEU A 108 -18.13 4.27 -3.72
CA LEU A 108 -17.70 5.64 -3.47
C LEU A 108 -16.29 5.91 -3.98
N ALA A 109 -15.38 4.96 -3.83
CA ALA A 109 -14.01 5.10 -4.34
C ALA A 109 -13.95 5.10 -5.88
N GLY A 110 -14.84 4.37 -6.53
CA GLY A 110 -14.97 4.35 -7.99
C GLY A 110 -15.52 5.66 -8.57
N GLN A 111 -16.39 6.37 -7.84
CA GLN A 111 -17.04 7.59 -8.34
C GLN A 111 -16.07 8.74 -8.62
N ILE A 112 -14.89 8.74 -8.00
CA ILE A 112 -13.91 9.82 -8.15
C ILE A 112 -12.92 9.62 -9.29
N VAL A 113 -12.96 8.48 -10.00
CA VAL A 113 -12.05 8.13 -11.09
C VAL A 113 -12.79 7.93 -12.42
N LYS A 114 -12.06 8.07 -13.54
CA LYS A 114 -12.67 7.97 -14.88
C LYS A 114 -12.98 6.54 -15.31
N GLN A 115 -12.18 5.57 -14.86
CA GLN A 115 -12.27 4.16 -15.27
C GLN A 115 -12.25 3.25 -14.03
N PRO A 116 -13.29 3.30 -13.20
CA PRO A 116 -13.38 2.42 -12.04
C PRO A 116 -13.60 0.98 -12.46
N LYS A 117 -13.14 0.06 -11.64
CA LYS A 117 -13.60 -1.32 -11.69
C LYS A 117 -15.00 -1.42 -11.05
N LYS A 118 -15.81 -2.33 -11.53
CA LYS A 118 -17.15 -2.54 -10.99
C LYS A 118 -17.08 -3.08 -9.55
N ALA A 119 -17.68 -2.39 -8.59
CA ALA A 119 -17.59 -2.72 -7.17
C ALA A 119 -18.04 -4.13 -6.85
N THR A 120 -19.14 -4.60 -7.49
CA THR A 120 -19.65 -5.97 -7.32
C THR A 120 -18.64 -7.04 -7.75
N ASP A 121 -17.88 -6.79 -8.83
CA ASP A 121 -16.89 -7.76 -9.33
C ASP A 121 -15.68 -7.81 -8.40
N ILE A 122 -15.26 -6.65 -7.87
CA ILE A 122 -14.18 -6.60 -6.88
C ILE A 122 -14.60 -7.25 -5.55
N LEU A 123 -15.82 -7.01 -5.08
CA LEU A 123 -16.33 -7.66 -3.87
C LEU A 123 -16.41 -9.18 -4.02
N LYS A 124 -16.74 -9.66 -5.21
CA LYS A 124 -16.68 -11.09 -5.55
C LYS A 124 -15.24 -11.62 -5.52
N LEU A 125 -14.29 -10.87 -6.11
CA LEU A 125 -12.86 -11.22 -6.08
C LEU A 125 -12.32 -11.39 -4.65
N VAL A 126 -12.72 -10.51 -3.72
CA VAL A 126 -12.30 -10.59 -2.31
C VAL A 126 -13.20 -11.50 -1.46
N GLY A 127 -14.14 -12.24 -2.07
CA GLY A 127 -15.01 -13.22 -1.38
C GLY A 127 -16.07 -12.58 -0.49
N LEU A 128 -16.55 -11.38 -0.82
CA LEU A 128 -17.54 -10.63 -0.03
C LEU A 128 -18.87 -10.40 -0.77
N GLU A 129 -19.17 -11.16 -1.82
CA GLU A 129 -20.44 -11.07 -2.57
C GLU A 129 -21.66 -11.17 -1.65
N HIS A 130 -21.63 -12.08 -0.67
CA HIS A 130 -22.70 -12.33 0.28
C HIS A 130 -22.83 -11.25 1.37
N ARG A 131 -21.92 -10.29 1.45
CA ARG A 131 -21.86 -9.23 2.45
C ARG A 131 -22.15 -7.83 1.90
N MET A 132 -22.48 -7.69 0.62
CA MET A 132 -22.62 -6.39 -0.05
C MET A 132 -23.56 -5.42 0.67
N ASN A 133 -24.63 -5.91 1.26
CA ASN A 133 -25.65 -5.11 1.95
C ASN A 133 -25.39 -4.94 3.47
N ASN A 134 -24.33 -5.55 3.99
CA ASN A 134 -23.97 -5.40 5.40
C ASN A 134 -23.26 -4.05 5.64
N PHE A 135 -23.39 -3.52 6.85
CA PHE A 135 -22.61 -2.39 7.33
C PHE A 135 -21.29 -2.87 7.95
N PRO A 136 -20.26 -2.00 8.04
CA PRO A 136 -18.98 -2.36 8.66
C PRO A 136 -19.09 -2.99 10.05
N SER A 137 -20.03 -2.53 10.87
CA SER A 137 -20.30 -3.07 12.21
C SER A 137 -20.86 -4.50 12.24
N GLN A 138 -21.30 -5.02 11.09
CA GLN A 138 -21.92 -6.33 10.94
C GLN A 138 -20.98 -7.40 10.36
N ILE A 139 -19.74 -7.02 10.11
CA ILE A 139 -18.73 -7.89 9.50
C ILE A 139 -17.46 -7.97 10.38
N SER A 140 -16.74 -9.09 10.27
CA SER A 140 -15.49 -9.31 11.02
C SER A 140 -14.36 -8.36 10.60
N GLY A 141 -13.33 -8.21 11.43
CA GLY A 141 -12.16 -7.40 11.11
C GLY A 141 -11.49 -7.82 9.80
N GLY A 142 -11.36 -9.13 9.56
CA GLY A 142 -10.80 -9.64 8.30
C GLY A 142 -11.72 -9.35 7.09
N GLU A 143 -13.04 -9.35 7.25
CA GLU A 143 -13.96 -8.91 6.21
C GLU A 143 -13.83 -7.40 5.97
N GLN A 144 -13.71 -6.58 7.03
CA GLN A 144 -13.48 -5.15 6.91
C GLN A 144 -12.17 -4.83 6.16
N GLN A 145 -11.11 -5.59 6.43
CA GLN A 145 -9.84 -5.45 5.69
C GLN A 145 -10.02 -5.78 4.21
N ARG A 146 -10.75 -6.84 3.87
CA ARG A 146 -11.05 -7.15 2.47
C ARG A 146 -11.90 -6.07 1.80
N VAL A 147 -12.82 -5.42 2.52
CA VAL A 147 -13.55 -4.25 1.99
C VAL A 147 -12.60 -3.07 1.74
N ALA A 148 -11.67 -2.80 2.64
CA ALA A 148 -10.68 -1.74 2.47
C ALA A 148 -9.78 -1.98 1.24
N ILE A 149 -9.37 -3.23 1.01
CA ILE A 149 -8.64 -3.63 -0.19
C ILE A 149 -9.51 -3.48 -1.45
N ALA A 150 -10.76 -3.98 -1.41
CA ALA A 150 -11.71 -3.83 -2.51
C ALA A 150 -11.91 -2.36 -2.89
N ARG A 151 -12.08 -1.49 -1.90
CA ARG A 151 -12.19 -0.04 -2.08
C ARG A 151 -10.95 0.56 -2.77
N ALA A 152 -9.75 0.14 -2.35
CA ALA A 152 -8.51 0.62 -2.96
C ALA A 152 -8.37 0.14 -4.41
N ILE A 153 -8.68 -1.12 -4.71
CA ILE A 153 -8.62 -1.74 -6.04
C ILE A 153 -9.69 -1.18 -6.99
N ALA A 154 -10.89 -0.81 -6.47
CA ALA A 154 -12.00 -0.29 -7.28
C ALA A 154 -11.62 0.98 -8.07
N LYS A 155 -10.67 1.76 -7.57
CA LYS A 155 -10.10 2.91 -8.29
C LYS A 155 -9.25 2.53 -9.50
N ASN A 156 -8.92 1.24 -9.68
CA ASN A 156 -7.98 0.75 -10.69
C ASN A 156 -6.60 1.46 -10.66
N PRO A 157 -5.96 1.59 -9.49
CA PRO A 157 -4.73 2.34 -9.34
C PRO A 157 -3.56 1.66 -10.07
N LYS A 158 -2.51 2.45 -10.38
CA LYS A 158 -1.23 1.93 -10.89
C LYS A 158 -0.36 1.39 -9.75
N LEU A 159 -0.46 2.02 -8.58
CA LEU A 159 0.31 1.69 -7.38
C LEU A 159 -0.62 1.47 -6.20
N LEU A 160 -0.57 0.29 -5.61
CA LEU A 160 -1.27 -0.05 -4.38
C LEU A 160 -0.29 -0.05 -3.21
N LEU A 161 -0.53 0.80 -2.24
CA LEU A 161 0.26 0.97 -1.03
C LEU A 161 -0.48 0.37 0.16
N CYS A 162 0.15 -0.56 0.88
CA CYS A 162 -0.46 -1.29 1.99
C CYS A 162 0.36 -1.12 3.27
N ASP A 163 -0.24 -0.50 4.27
CA ASP A 163 0.37 -0.32 5.60
C ASP A 163 -0.12 -1.43 6.52
N GLU A 164 0.77 -2.39 6.86
CA GLU A 164 0.53 -3.54 7.74
C GLU A 164 -0.80 -4.26 7.44
N PRO A 165 -1.07 -4.71 6.19
CA PRO A 165 -2.40 -5.16 5.78
C PRO A 165 -2.87 -6.43 6.50
N THR A 166 -1.99 -7.14 7.21
CA THR A 166 -2.27 -8.37 7.95
C THR A 166 -2.08 -8.26 9.46
N GLY A 167 -1.64 -7.10 9.96
CA GLY A 167 -1.17 -6.94 11.34
C GLY A 167 -2.20 -7.19 12.44
N ALA A 168 -3.49 -7.09 12.13
CA ALA A 168 -4.59 -7.31 13.07
C ALA A 168 -5.42 -8.58 12.76
N LEU A 169 -4.89 -9.49 11.93
CA LEU A 169 -5.63 -10.64 11.41
C LEU A 169 -5.04 -11.96 11.93
N ASP A 170 -5.89 -12.98 12.01
CA ASP A 170 -5.43 -14.35 12.19
C ASP A 170 -4.67 -14.85 10.94
N TYR A 171 -3.86 -15.88 11.13
CA TYR A 171 -2.97 -16.45 10.12
C TYR A 171 -3.69 -16.78 8.80
N LYS A 172 -4.83 -17.48 8.86
CA LYS A 172 -5.59 -17.92 7.67
C LYS A 172 -6.14 -16.72 6.90
N THR A 173 -6.70 -15.75 7.61
CA THR A 173 -7.21 -14.51 7.01
C THR A 173 -6.07 -13.68 6.43
N GLY A 174 -4.93 -13.59 7.13
CA GLY A 174 -3.74 -12.91 6.63
C GLY A 174 -3.21 -13.49 5.33
N LYS A 175 -3.13 -14.83 5.22
CA LYS A 175 -2.77 -15.51 3.96
C LYS A 175 -3.71 -15.15 2.81
N ASN A 176 -5.01 -15.20 3.06
CA ASN A 176 -5.99 -14.85 2.02
C ASN A 176 -5.81 -13.39 1.53
N ILE A 177 -5.53 -12.47 2.44
CA ILE A 177 -5.26 -11.06 2.09
C ILE A 177 -4.01 -10.95 1.21
N LEU A 178 -2.92 -11.61 1.60
CA LEU A 178 -1.68 -11.57 0.83
C LEU A 178 -1.83 -12.21 -0.56
N ASN A 179 -2.58 -13.31 -0.68
CA ASN A 179 -2.90 -13.91 -1.99
C ASN A 179 -3.65 -12.91 -2.86
N ILE A 180 -4.70 -12.25 -2.36
CA ILE A 180 -5.45 -11.23 -3.11
C ILE A 180 -4.51 -10.11 -3.61
N LEU A 181 -3.59 -9.63 -2.76
CA LEU A 181 -2.64 -8.57 -3.12
C LEU A 181 -1.60 -9.05 -4.13
N LYS A 182 -1.09 -10.30 -3.99
CA LYS A 182 -0.13 -10.90 -4.92
C LYS A 182 -0.78 -11.14 -6.28
N ASP A 183 -1.98 -11.73 -6.31
CA ASP A 183 -2.74 -11.97 -7.54
C ASP A 183 -3.04 -10.66 -8.26
N TYR A 184 -3.40 -9.61 -7.52
CA TYR A 184 -3.60 -8.28 -8.10
C TYR A 184 -2.33 -7.72 -8.75
N SER A 185 -1.15 -7.96 -8.16
CA SER A 185 0.13 -7.57 -8.76
C SER A 185 0.41 -8.35 -10.05
N VAL A 186 0.23 -9.67 -10.04
CA VAL A 186 0.57 -10.55 -11.15
C VAL A 186 -0.42 -10.42 -12.31
N ASP A 187 -1.73 -10.59 -12.03
CA ASP A 187 -2.77 -10.68 -13.05
C ASP A 187 -3.04 -9.33 -13.72
N GLU A 188 -3.01 -8.26 -12.93
CA GLU A 188 -3.28 -6.91 -13.41
C GLU A 188 -2.01 -6.13 -13.77
N LYS A 189 -0.83 -6.72 -13.54
CA LYS A 189 0.49 -6.09 -13.73
C LYS A 189 0.60 -4.75 -13.00
N LYS A 190 0.04 -4.68 -11.80
CA LYS A 190 0.06 -3.49 -10.94
C LYS A 190 1.17 -3.58 -9.91
N THR A 191 1.78 -2.46 -9.60
CA THR A 191 2.78 -2.42 -8.54
C THR A 191 2.08 -2.44 -7.17
N VAL A 192 2.49 -3.36 -6.30
CA VAL A 192 2.00 -3.47 -4.93
C VAL A 192 3.17 -3.30 -3.97
N VAL A 193 3.06 -2.37 -3.04
CA VAL A 193 4.07 -2.15 -1.99
C VAL A 193 3.41 -2.38 -0.64
N ILE A 194 3.95 -3.35 0.10
CA ILE A 194 3.50 -3.67 1.46
C ILE A 194 4.59 -3.25 2.44
N ILE A 195 4.24 -2.50 3.46
CA ILE A 195 5.12 -2.33 4.61
C ILE A 195 4.67 -3.25 5.74
N THR A 196 5.64 -3.92 6.36
CA THR A 196 5.40 -4.86 7.47
C THR A 196 6.64 -5.02 8.34
N HIS A 197 6.43 -5.51 9.55
CA HIS A 197 7.50 -5.99 10.42
C HIS A 197 7.66 -7.52 10.38
N ASN A 198 6.78 -8.22 9.65
CA ASN A 198 6.83 -9.68 9.50
C ASN A 198 7.78 -10.08 8.38
N SER A 199 8.92 -10.68 8.75
CA SER A 199 9.97 -11.09 7.81
C SER A 199 9.58 -12.23 6.89
N SER A 200 8.64 -13.10 7.30
CA SER A 200 8.21 -14.22 6.47
C SER A 200 7.53 -13.76 5.17
N ILE A 201 6.80 -12.63 5.22
CA ILE A 201 6.13 -12.08 4.02
C ILE A 201 7.15 -11.67 2.94
N ALA A 202 8.36 -11.29 3.36
CA ALA A 202 9.44 -10.91 2.43
C ALA A 202 9.85 -12.04 1.49
N GLU A 203 9.66 -13.32 1.86
CA GLU A 203 10.00 -14.47 1.02
C GLU A 203 9.14 -14.57 -0.26
N ALA A 204 7.93 -13.99 -0.24
CA ALA A 204 7.04 -13.94 -1.41
C ALA A 204 7.21 -12.68 -2.26
N ALA A 205 8.02 -11.72 -1.83
CA ALA A 205 8.23 -10.48 -2.56
C ALA A 205 9.20 -10.66 -3.73
N ASP A 206 8.94 -9.94 -4.84
CA ASP A 206 9.88 -9.82 -5.94
C ASP A 206 11.08 -8.96 -5.55
N LYS A 207 10.86 -7.97 -4.67
CA LYS A 207 11.89 -7.10 -4.11
C LYS A 207 11.61 -6.82 -2.63
N VAL A 208 12.68 -6.86 -1.82
CA VAL A 208 12.63 -6.53 -0.39
C VAL A 208 13.53 -5.32 -0.12
N ILE A 209 12.96 -4.33 0.57
CA ILE A 209 13.66 -3.12 1.00
C ILE A 209 13.65 -3.13 2.53
N GLU A 210 14.82 -3.31 3.15
CA GLU A 210 14.97 -3.31 4.59
C GLU A 210 15.28 -1.89 5.09
N ILE A 211 14.40 -1.37 5.95
CA ILE A 211 14.59 -0.06 6.59
C ILE A 211 14.87 -0.27 8.08
N TYR A 212 15.92 0.35 8.54
CA TYR A 212 16.33 0.35 9.94
C TYR A 212 16.86 1.73 10.31
N ASP A 213 16.43 2.25 11.45
CA ASP A 213 16.88 3.56 11.95
C ASP A 213 16.82 4.66 10.89
N ALA A 214 15.61 4.83 10.31
CA ALA A 214 15.30 5.81 9.25
C ALA A 214 16.08 5.66 7.92
N LYS A 215 16.91 4.61 7.74
CA LYS A 215 17.77 4.40 6.55
C LYS A 215 17.48 3.08 5.85
N VAL A 216 17.76 3.02 4.55
CA VAL A 216 17.80 1.75 3.82
C VAL A 216 19.05 0.99 4.25
N LYS A 217 18.84 -0.16 4.86
CA LYS A 217 19.90 -1.09 5.27
C LYS A 217 20.31 -2.00 4.12
N LYS A 218 19.33 -2.49 3.36
CA LYS A 218 19.55 -3.45 2.28
C LYS A 218 18.40 -3.40 1.28
N VAL A 219 18.72 -3.60 0.01
CA VAL A 219 17.74 -3.88 -1.05
C VAL A 219 18.10 -5.25 -1.64
N THR A 220 17.13 -6.15 -1.69
CA THR A 220 17.31 -7.51 -2.22
C THR A 220 16.31 -7.75 -3.34
N GLN A 221 16.79 -8.10 -4.53
CA GLN A 221 15.95 -8.62 -5.61
C GLN A 221 15.79 -10.13 -5.42
N ASN A 222 14.56 -10.60 -5.33
CA ASN A 222 14.29 -12.03 -5.25
C ASN A 222 13.96 -12.57 -6.64
N THR A 223 14.79 -13.48 -7.12
CA THR A 223 14.62 -14.08 -8.45
C THR A 223 13.70 -15.31 -8.44
N ASN A 224 13.34 -15.81 -7.27
CA ASN A 224 12.46 -16.96 -7.09
C ASN A 224 11.57 -16.76 -5.86
N PRO A 225 10.59 -15.83 -5.91
CA PRO A 225 9.68 -15.59 -4.78
C PRO A 225 8.86 -16.84 -4.47
N LYS A 226 8.70 -17.16 -3.19
CA LYS A 226 7.81 -18.24 -2.74
C LYS A 226 6.34 -17.89 -3.01
N SER A 227 5.52 -18.93 -3.14
CA SER A 227 4.07 -18.76 -3.04
C SER A 227 3.69 -18.29 -1.63
N ILE A 228 2.65 -17.48 -1.52
CA ILE A 228 2.10 -17.08 -0.21
C ILE A 228 1.68 -18.31 0.62
N ASP A 229 1.27 -19.39 -0.04
CA ASP A 229 0.85 -20.63 0.65
C ASP A 229 2.02 -21.41 1.25
N GLU A 230 3.24 -21.18 0.80
CA GLU A 230 4.47 -21.80 1.32
C GLU A 230 5.09 -21.02 2.49
N ILE A 231 4.54 -19.83 2.82
CA ILE A 231 5.06 -19.01 3.90
C ILE A 231 4.37 -19.37 5.22
N GLU A 232 5.15 -19.45 6.28
CA GLU A 232 4.68 -19.62 7.65
C GLU A 232 5.13 -18.42 8.52
N TRP A 233 4.23 -17.87 9.33
CA TRP A 233 4.52 -16.79 10.29
C TRP A 233 3.68 -16.87 11.57
#